data_9d86ab917c4bfeb40aac7659d606526f
#
_entry.id   9d86ab917c4bfeb40aac7659d606526f
#
_cell.length_a   1.000
_cell.length_b   1.000
_cell.length_c   1.000
_cell.angle_alpha   90.00
_cell.angle_beta   90.00
_cell.angle_gamma   90.00
#
_symmetry.space_group_name_H-M   'P 1'
#
loop_
_entity.id
_entity.type
_entity.pdbx_description
1 polymer ?
#
loop_
_entity_poly.entity_id
_entity_poly.type
_entity_poly.pdbx_seq_one_letter_code
_entity_poly.pdbx_strand_id
1 'polypeptide(L)'
;GTLTATIAANAVALGTDTTGNYVAAGAVSGTGLSGSSSSEGGTFTVTSNATSANTGSTIVARDGSGNFTAGVITATATAARYADLAEKYASDGDIEAGTVVHFAGEGKVAECDIANCRSVAGIVSTDPAYLMNSDADGVALAIAGRVPTKVTGVVNAGDLIVSAGNGRGMANNDAAIGTVIGKAIEANEGGDGVIEVLALMM
;
A
#
# COMPACT_ATOMS: atom_id res chain seq x y z
N GLY A 1 47.74 47.84 -26.66
CA GLY A 1 48.57 46.82 -26.01
C GLY A 1 47.83 46.15 -24.87
N THR A 2 47.97 44.85 -24.72
CA THR A 2 47.44 44.09 -23.58
C THR A 2 48.37 44.28 -22.40
N LEU A 3 47.90 44.76 -21.26
CA LEU A 3 48.67 44.80 -20.01
C LEU A 3 48.62 43.41 -19.38
N THR A 4 49.77 42.76 -19.25
CA THR A 4 49.91 41.51 -18.49
C THR A 4 50.52 41.85 -17.14
N ALA A 5 49.72 41.71 -16.09
CA ALA A 5 50.16 41.92 -14.70
C ALA A 5 49.97 40.60 -13.91
N THR A 6 50.94 40.24 -13.08
CA THR A 6 50.78 39.17 -12.11
C THR A 6 50.21 39.77 -10.83
N ILE A 7 49.00 39.41 -10.46
CA ILE A 7 48.38 39.83 -9.20
C ILE A 7 48.76 38.78 -8.14
N ALA A 8 49.32 39.21 -7.03
CA ALA A 8 49.68 38.34 -5.91
C ALA A 8 48.41 37.70 -5.33
N ALA A 9 48.52 36.50 -4.75
CA ALA A 9 47.42 35.86 -4.08
C ALA A 9 46.88 36.80 -2.95
N ASN A 10 45.56 36.93 -2.89
CA ASN A 10 44.85 37.83 -1.96
C ASN A 10 45.04 39.33 -2.21
N ALA A 11 45.57 39.76 -3.36
CA ALA A 11 45.73 41.17 -3.70
C ALA A 11 44.45 41.84 -4.25
N VAL A 12 43.40 41.05 -4.53
CA VAL A 12 42.08 41.55 -4.93
C VAL A 12 41.06 41.20 -3.85
N ALA A 13 40.52 42.22 -3.20
CA ALA A 13 39.45 42.04 -2.24
C ALA A 13 38.09 42.02 -2.96
N LEU A 14 37.41 40.87 -2.93
CA LEU A 14 36.08 40.75 -3.50
C LEU A 14 35.09 41.69 -2.81
N GLY A 15 34.33 42.46 -3.60
CA GLY A 15 33.41 43.48 -3.07
C GLY A 15 34.02 44.86 -2.85
N THR A 16 35.34 44.95 -2.84
CA THR A 16 36.06 46.24 -2.79
C THR A 16 36.72 46.56 -4.12
N ASP A 17 37.43 45.59 -4.69
CA ASP A 17 38.24 45.78 -5.90
C ASP A 17 37.53 45.22 -7.16
N THR A 18 36.37 44.57 -7.02
CA THR A 18 35.58 44.00 -8.10
C THR A 18 34.14 44.52 -8.08
N THR A 19 33.57 44.74 -9.27
CA THR A 19 32.16 45.07 -9.45
C THR A 19 31.43 43.87 -10.02
N GLY A 20 30.29 43.52 -9.45
CA GLY A 20 29.44 42.39 -9.87
C GLY A 20 28.98 41.52 -8.72
N ASN A 21 28.12 40.60 -9.05
CA ASN A 21 27.62 39.64 -8.06
C ASN A 21 28.56 38.43 -7.98
N TYR A 22 29.01 38.11 -6.77
CA TYR A 22 29.80 36.92 -6.50
C TYR A 22 29.36 36.28 -5.15
N VAL A 23 29.59 34.97 -5.00
CA VAL A 23 29.37 34.26 -3.76
C VAL A 23 30.73 33.99 -3.10
N ALA A 24 31.03 34.70 -2.02
CA ALA A 24 32.27 34.51 -1.29
C ALA A 24 32.30 33.21 -0.47
N ALA A 25 31.16 32.79 0.02
CA ALA A 25 30.98 31.54 0.75
C ALA A 25 29.55 31.03 0.55
N GLY A 26 29.41 29.72 0.52
CA GLY A 26 28.10 29.06 0.44
C GLY A 26 27.98 28.06 1.57
N ALA A 27 26.81 28.01 2.19
CA ALA A 27 26.45 27.01 3.17
C ALA A 27 25.00 26.60 3.00
N VAL A 28 24.68 25.37 3.34
CA VAL A 28 23.30 24.89 3.48
C VAL A 28 22.99 24.59 4.94
N SER A 29 21.77 24.84 5.35
CA SER A 29 21.28 24.52 6.68
C SER A 29 19.95 23.79 6.59
N GLY A 30 19.68 22.91 7.55
CA GLY A 30 18.46 22.12 7.62
C GLY A 30 18.72 20.61 7.60
N THR A 31 17.72 19.87 8.04
CA THR A 31 17.81 18.41 8.09
C THR A 31 17.90 17.83 6.69
N GLY A 32 18.84 16.90 6.48
CA GLY A 32 18.94 16.12 5.25
C GLY A 32 19.71 16.81 4.11
N LEU A 33 20.25 18.01 4.33
CA LEU A 33 21.13 18.70 3.39
C LEU A 33 22.50 18.92 4.00
N SER A 34 23.55 18.80 3.19
CA SER A 34 24.91 19.14 3.56
C SER A 34 25.64 19.76 2.39
N GLY A 35 26.65 20.58 2.70
CA GLY A 35 27.48 21.23 1.71
C GLY A 35 27.95 22.59 2.21
N SER A 36 29.19 22.93 1.86
CA SER A 36 29.75 24.24 2.11
C SER A 36 30.93 24.48 1.17
N SER A 37 31.23 25.72 0.92
CA SER A 37 32.47 26.17 0.33
C SER A 37 32.88 27.46 1.00
N SER A 38 34.11 27.54 1.48
CA SER A 38 34.66 28.72 2.19
C SER A 38 35.89 29.27 1.50
N SER A 39 36.27 28.75 0.32
CA SER A 39 37.45 29.19 -0.41
C SER A 39 37.07 29.79 -1.77
N GLU A 40 37.80 30.80 -2.17
CA GLU A 40 37.67 31.39 -3.49
C GLU A 40 37.99 30.37 -4.58
N GLY A 41 37.15 30.32 -5.63
CA GLY A 41 37.25 29.32 -6.68
C GLY A 41 36.89 27.90 -6.32
N GLY A 42 36.43 27.65 -5.07
CA GLY A 42 36.02 26.34 -4.65
C GLY A 42 34.69 25.92 -5.26
N THR A 43 34.51 24.61 -5.44
CA THR A 43 33.24 24.04 -5.87
C THR A 43 32.27 24.02 -4.69
N PHE A 44 31.06 24.56 -4.90
CA PHE A 44 29.97 24.43 -3.94
C PHE A 44 29.08 23.26 -4.32
N THR A 45 29.18 22.16 -3.58
CA THR A 45 28.37 20.97 -3.78
C THR A 45 27.30 20.88 -2.69
N VAL A 46 26.04 20.72 -3.09
CA VAL A 46 24.93 20.42 -2.17
C VAL A 46 24.63 18.93 -2.25
N THR A 47 24.67 18.26 -1.13
CA THR A 47 24.34 16.85 -0.99
C THR A 47 23.04 16.70 -0.22
N SER A 48 22.16 15.82 -0.69
CA SER A 48 20.92 15.44 -0.01
C SER A 48 21.01 13.99 0.48
N ASN A 49 20.46 13.71 1.67
CA ASN A 49 20.25 12.35 2.16
C ASN A 49 18.85 11.82 1.85
N ALA A 50 18.19 12.32 0.81
CA ALA A 50 16.86 11.91 0.43
C ALA A 50 16.81 10.40 0.10
N THR A 51 15.79 9.72 0.62
CA THR A 51 15.57 8.28 0.40
C THR A 51 14.09 7.95 0.38
N SER A 52 13.70 6.90 -0.34
CA SER A 52 12.35 6.33 -0.31
C SER A 52 12.16 5.33 0.83
N ALA A 53 13.24 4.91 1.49
CA ALA A 53 13.20 4.01 2.64
C ALA A 53 12.74 4.73 3.91
N ASN A 54 12.13 3.99 4.84
CA ASN A 54 11.76 4.49 6.16
C ASN A 54 13.00 4.64 7.05
N THR A 55 13.72 5.73 6.87
CA THR A 55 14.96 6.05 7.61
C THR A 55 14.78 7.39 8.36
N GLY A 56 15.11 7.38 9.65
CA GLY A 56 15.01 8.59 10.47
C GLY A 56 15.96 9.70 10.00
N SER A 57 15.57 10.97 10.21
CA SER A 57 16.34 12.17 9.90
C SER A 57 16.75 12.34 8.43
N THR A 58 15.94 11.80 7.51
CA THR A 58 16.13 11.93 6.06
C THR A 58 15.03 12.75 5.41
N ILE A 59 15.29 13.26 4.21
CA ILE A 59 14.28 13.84 3.33
C ILE A 59 13.57 12.70 2.63
N VAL A 60 12.23 12.73 2.59
CA VAL A 60 11.45 11.74 1.84
C VAL A 60 11.63 11.98 0.34
N ALA A 61 12.19 11.00 -0.35
CA ALA A 61 12.16 10.92 -1.81
C ALA A 61 11.12 9.88 -2.26
N ARG A 62 10.65 9.99 -3.48
CA ARG A 62 9.87 8.94 -4.12
C ARG A 62 10.80 8.00 -4.90
N ASP A 63 10.49 6.72 -4.92
CA ASP A 63 11.18 5.75 -5.79
C ASP A 63 10.79 5.93 -7.27
N GLY A 64 11.33 5.10 -8.16
CA GLY A 64 11.04 5.14 -9.60
C GLY A 64 9.58 4.87 -9.96
N SER A 65 8.79 4.31 -9.03
CA SER A 65 7.35 4.06 -9.16
C SER A 65 6.50 5.12 -8.45
N GLY A 66 7.13 6.13 -7.85
CA GLY A 66 6.46 7.21 -7.13
C GLY A 66 6.10 6.90 -5.68
N ASN A 67 6.57 5.79 -5.11
CA ASN A 67 6.28 5.36 -3.74
C ASN A 67 7.36 5.83 -2.76
N PHE A 68 7.02 5.82 -1.47
CA PHE A 68 7.97 5.93 -0.36
C PHE A 68 7.48 5.11 0.82
N THR A 69 8.38 4.72 1.73
CA THR A 69 8.07 3.97 2.95
C THR A 69 8.13 4.91 4.16
N ALA A 70 7.15 4.80 5.03
CA ALA A 70 7.10 5.52 6.31
C ALA A 70 6.71 4.57 7.45
N GLY A 71 7.10 4.88 8.70
CA GLY A 71 6.68 4.11 9.87
C GLY A 71 5.23 4.41 10.24
N VAL A 72 4.94 5.65 10.64
CA VAL A 72 3.59 6.12 10.96
C VAL A 72 3.28 7.34 10.11
N ILE A 73 2.12 7.34 9.46
CA ILE A 73 1.59 8.49 8.73
C ILE A 73 0.36 9.00 9.48
N THR A 74 0.44 10.24 9.99
CA THR A 74 -0.73 10.96 10.51
C THR A 74 -1.23 11.89 9.41
N ALA A 75 -2.31 11.48 8.72
CA ALA A 75 -2.83 12.21 7.57
C ALA A 75 -4.34 11.98 7.41
N THR A 76 -4.99 12.84 6.63
CA THR A 76 -6.34 12.59 6.12
C THR A 76 -6.22 12.01 4.72
N ALA A 77 -6.70 10.77 4.52
CA ALA A 77 -6.82 10.16 3.21
C ALA A 77 -8.23 10.42 2.65
N THR A 78 -8.31 10.97 1.45
CA THR A 78 -9.59 11.31 0.79
C THR A 78 -9.99 10.30 -0.28
N ALA A 79 -9.09 9.38 -0.65
CA ALA A 79 -9.32 8.35 -1.65
C ALA A 79 -8.42 7.14 -1.40
N ALA A 80 -8.92 5.95 -1.75
CA ALA A 80 -8.18 4.71 -1.85
C ALA A 80 -8.35 4.12 -3.26
N ARG A 81 -7.35 3.38 -3.73
CA ARG A 81 -7.33 2.85 -5.11
C ARG A 81 -8.17 1.57 -5.25
N TYR A 82 -8.19 0.73 -4.23
CA TYR A 82 -8.82 -0.59 -4.24
C TYR A 82 -10.11 -0.58 -3.42
N ALA A 83 -10.89 -1.66 -3.47
CA ALA A 83 -12.31 -1.63 -3.11
C ALA A 83 -12.65 -2.32 -1.80
N ASP A 84 -11.72 -3.01 -1.13
CA ASP A 84 -12.00 -3.70 0.12
C ASP A 84 -11.01 -3.40 1.24
N LEU A 85 -11.47 -3.61 2.46
CA LEU A 85 -10.71 -3.61 3.69
C LEU A 85 -10.46 -5.06 4.10
N ALA A 86 -9.22 -5.42 4.36
CA ALA A 86 -8.84 -6.76 4.78
C ALA A 86 -7.93 -6.77 6.01
N GLU A 87 -7.86 -7.91 6.67
CA GLU A 87 -6.92 -8.21 7.75
C GLU A 87 -6.22 -9.54 7.47
N LYS A 88 -4.94 -9.65 7.82
CA LYS A 88 -4.23 -10.92 7.72
C LYS A 88 -4.60 -11.88 8.83
N TYR A 89 -4.96 -13.08 8.43
CA TYR A 89 -5.21 -14.23 9.29
C TYR A 89 -4.27 -15.37 8.94
N ALA A 90 -3.76 -16.06 9.96
CA ALA A 90 -2.94 -17.25 9.75
C ALA A 90 -3.71 -18.34 9.01
N SER A 91 -3.02 -19.14 8.19
CA SER A 91 -3.55 -20.30 7.48
C SER A 91 -2.52 -21.42 7.44
N ASP A 92 -2.94 -22.66 7.26
CA ASP A 92 -2.02 -23.82 7.15
C ASP A 92 -1.47 -24.01 5.74
N GLY A 93 -1.37 -22.94 4.96
CA GLY A 93 -0.86 -22.90 3.59
C GLY A 93 -1.40 -21.68 2.85
N ASP A 94 -0.95 -21.54 1.61
CA ASP A 94 -1.45 -20.51 0.73
C ASP A 94 -2.87 -20.85 0.28
N ILE A 95 -3.79 -19.91 0.46
CA ILE A 95 -5.16 -20.01 -0.04
C ILE A 95 -5.33 -18.94 -1.12
N GLU A 96 -5.77 -19.36 -2.29
CA GLU A 96 -5.93 -18.45 -3.43
C GLU A 96 -6.95 -17.35 -3.16
N ALA A 97 -6.72 -16.17 -3.75
CA ALA A 97 -7.67 -15.07 -3.73
C ALA A 97 -9.06 -15.49 -4.27
N GLY A 98 -10.10 -14.90 -3.72
CA GLY A 98 -11.49 -15.21 -4.05
C GLY A 98 -12.04 -16.48 -3.38
N THR A 99 -11.21 -17.22 -2.64
CA THR A 99 -11.65 -18.43 -1.92
C THR A 99 -12.46 -18.07 -0.68
N VAL A 100 -13.58 -18.75 -0.48
CA VAL A 100 -14.38 -18.68 0.75
C VAL A 100 -13.72 -19.52 1.83
N VAL A 101 -13.49 -18.90 3.00
CA VAL A 101 -12.79 -19.51 4.14
C VAL A 101 -13.65 -19.54 5.39
N HIS A 102 -13.31 -20.42 6.33
CA HIS A 102 -13.92 -20.53 7.65
C HIS A 102 -12.88 -20.42 8.76
N PHE A 103 -13.30 -20.10 9.98
CA PHE A 103 -12.44 -20.14 11.16
C PHE A 103 -12.17 -21.61 11.55
N ALA A 104 -10.89 -22.00 11.46
CA ALA A 104 -10.42 -23.37 11.71
C ALA A 104 -9.91 -23.59 13.16
N GLY A 105 -10.05 -22.59 14.03
CA GLY A 105 -9.52 -22.59 15.40
C GLY A 105 -8.15 -21.91 15.50
N GLU A 106 -7.69 -21.66 16.72
CA GLU A 106 -6.37 -21.08 17.04
C GLU A 106 -6.05 -19.76 16.29
N GLY A 107 -7.08 -18.98 15.91
CA GLY A 107 -6.91 -17.74 15.13
C GLY A 107 -6.60 -17.95 13.65
N LYS A 108 -6.76 -19.19 13.15
CA LYS A 108 -6.50 -19.55 11.75
C LYS A 108 -7.77 -19.59 10.92
N VAL A 109 -7.59 -19.40 9.62
CA VAL A 109 -8.60 -19.67 8.60
C VAL A 109 -8.15 -20.81 7.69
N ALA A 110 -9.14 -21.55 7.16
CA ALA A 110 -8.94 -22.61 6.19
C ALA A 110 -10.00 -22.52 5.08
N GLU A 111 -9.75 -23.13 3.94
CA GLU A 111 -10.73 -23.26 2.87
C GLU A 111 -12.03 -23.88 3.41
N CYS A 112 -13.16 -23.27 3.11
CA CYS A 112 -14.45 -23.74 3.59
C CYS A 112 -14.95 -24.90 2.73
N ASP A 113 -15.05 -26.09 3.31
CA ASP A 113 -15.48 -27.33 2.65
C ASP A 113 -16.96 -27.70 2.90
N ILE A 114 -17.66 -26.87 3.69
CA ILE A 114 -19.05 -27.14 4.13
C ILE A 114 -19.99 -26.08 3.55
N ALA A 115 -21.09 -26.52 2.98
CA ALA A 115 -22.17 -25.63 2.54
C ALA A 115 -22.93 -25.04 3.73
N ASN A 116 -23.32 -23.76 3.62
CA ASN A 116 -24.01 -23.00 4.69
C ASN A 116 -23.27 -23.04 6.03
N CYS A 117 -21.97 -22.94 6.00
CA CYS A 117 -21.09 -23.04 7.17
C CYS A 117 -21.32 -21.88 8.15
N ARG A 118 -21.62 -22.18 9.42
CA ARG A 118 -21.78 -21.15 10.47
C ARG A 118 -20.45 -20.56 10.96
N SER A 119 -19.35 -21.28 10.77
CA SER A 119 -18.01 -20.78 11.08
C SER A 119 -17.35 -20.05 9.90
N VAL A 120 -18.12 -19.74 8.85
CA VAL A 120 -17.60 -18.99 7.69
C VAL A 120 -16.96 -17.68 8.16
N ALA A 121 -15.75 -17.43 7.68
CA ALA A 121 -14.96 -16.26 8.07
C ALA A 121 -14.98 -15.15 7.02
N GLY A 122 -15.23 -15.48 5.74
CA GLY A 122 -15.29 -14.51 4.65
C GLY A 122 -14.60 -15.00 3.39
N ILE A 123 -14.01 -14.06 2.64
CA ILE A 123 -13.43 -14.26 1.32
C ILE A 123 -11.99 -13.79 1.36
N VAL A 124 -11.05 -14.55 0.79
CA VAL A 124 -9.66 -14.10 0.62
C VAL A 124 -9.60 -12.97 -0.41
N SER A 125 -9.12 -11.81 0.03
CA SER A 125 -8.97 -10.61 -0.81
C SER A 125 -7.89 -10.80 -1.87
N THR A 126 -8.06 -10.11 -2.98
CA THR A 126 -7.07 -10.06 -4.08
C THR A 126 -6.01 -9.00 -3.82
N ASP A 127 -6.45 -7.77 -3.53
CA ASP A 127 -5.58 -6.59 -3.37
C ASP A 127 -6.36 -5.51 -2.58
N PRO A 128 -6.32 -5.56 -1.24
CA PRO A 128 -7.15 -4.69 -0.42
C PRO A 128 -6.68 -3.24 -0.46
N ALA A 129 -7.63 -2.32 -0.39
CA ALA A 129 -7.34 -0.88 -0.26
C ALA A 129 -6.62 -0.53 1.05
N TYR A 130 -6.92 -1.29 2.09
CA TYR A 130 -6.29 -1.20 3.39
C TYR A 130 -6.14 -2.60 3.99
N LEU A 131 -4.90 -2.94 4.35
CA LEU A 131 -4.58 -4.23 4.95
C LEU A 131 -4.15 -4.03 6.40
N MET A 132 -4.96 -4.52 7.33
CA MET A 132 -4.62 -4.60 8.75
C MET A 132 -3.74 -5.81 9.01
N ASN A 133 -2.96 -5.74 10.11
CA ASN A 133 -2.06 -6.82 10.52
C ASN A 133 -1.10 -7.27 9.40
N SER A 134 -0.61 -6.29 8.60
CA SER A 134 0.14 -6.54 7.36
C SER A 134 1.44 -7.31 7.54
N ASP A 135 2.03 -7.24 8.74
CA ASP A 135 3.30 -7.89 9.08
C ASP A 135 3.12 -9.37 9.49
N ALA A 136 1.89 -9.83 9.68
CA ALA A 136 1.60 -11.21 10.00
C ALA A 136 1.72 -12.10 8.75
N ASP A 137 2.09 -13.37 8.98
CA ASP A 137 2.00 -14.40 7.95
C ASP A 137 0.55 -14.85 7.76
N GLY A 138 0.20 -15.26 6.52
CA GLY A 138 -1.12 -15.78 6.20
C GLY A 138 -1.80 -15.05 5.04
N VAL A 139 -3.13 -15.19 4.97
CA VAL A 139 -3.96 -14.68 3.87
C VAL A 139 -4.71 -13.40 4.28
N ALA A 140 -4.94 -12.50 3.31
CA ALA A 140 -5.73 -11.29 3.53
C ALA A 140 -7.23 -11.65 3.48
N LEU A 141 -7.91 -11.67 4.61
CA LEU A 141 -9.35 -11.89 4.70
C LEU A 141 -10.10 -10.57 4.53
N ALA A 142 -10.97 -10.47 3.54
CA ALA A 142 -11.83 -9.31 3.34
C ALA A 142 -12.88 -9.20 4.45
N ILE A 143 -12.92 -8.04 5.11
CA ILE A 143 -13.86 -7.73 6.19
C ILE A 143 -15.06 -6.96 5.64
N ALA A 144 -14.83 -6.05 4.71
CA ALA A 144 -15.86 -5.23 4.08
C ALA A 144 -15.38 -4.71 2.73
N GLY A 145 -16.31 -4.56 1.80
CA GLY A 145 -16.04 -4.00 0.49
C GLY A 145 -16.31 -4.98 -0.64
N ARG A 146 -15.88 -4.65 -1.85
CA ARG A 146 -16.12 -5.42 -3.05
C ARG A 146 -14.95 -6.35 -3.34
N VAL A 147 -15.22 -7.65 -3.46
CA VAL A 147 -14.20 -8.69 -3.58
C VAL A 147 -14.57 -9.68 -4.67
N PRO A 148 -13.67 -9.98 -5.64
CA PRO A 148 -13.83 -11.09 -6.54
C PRO A 148 -13.93 -12.41 -5.76
N THR A 149 -15.00 -13.17 -5.98
CA THR A 149 -15.32 -14.35 -5.18
C THR A 149 -15.58 -15.55 -6.08
N LYS A 150 -14.94 -16.67 -5.78
CA LYS A 150 -15.22 -17.96 -6.44
C LYS A 150 -16.61 -18.43 -6.05
N VAL A 151 -17.44 -18.71 -7.02
CA VAL A 151 -18.82 -19.19 -6.81
C VAL A 151 -19.11 -20.44 -7.62
N THR A 152 -20.19 -21.13 -7.26
CA THR A 152 -20.73 -22.25 -8.04
C THR A 152 -22.25 -22.16 -8.13
N GLY A 153 -22.83 -22.70 -9.21
CA GLY A 153 -24.26 -22.66 -9.47
C GLY A 153 -24.74 -21.31 -10.01
N VAL A 154 -26.05 -21.18 -10.15
CA VAL A 154 -26.69 -19.94 -10.63
C VAL A 154 -26.70 -18.92 -9.49
N VAL A 155 -26.23 -17.72 -9.77
CA VAL A 155 -26.26 -16.56 -8.86
C VAL A 155 -26.81 -15.37 -9.63
N ASN A 156 -27.75 -14.64 -9.06
CA ASN A 156 -28.24 -13.39 -9.63
C ASN A 156 -27.67 -12.20 -8.84
N ALA A 157 -27.54 -11.05 -9.50
CA ALA A 157 -27.18 -9.82 -8.80
C ALA A 157 -28.21 -9.52 -7.70
N GLY A 158 -27.71 -9.26 -6.48
CA GLY A 158 -28.54 -9.05 -5.31
C GLY A 158 -28.77 -10.28 -4.42
N ASP A 159 -28.43 -11.48 -4.87
CA ASP A 159 -28.54 -12.69 -4.05
C ASP A 159 -27.60 -12.64 -2.83
N LEU A 160 -28.06 -13.22 -1.72
CA LEU A 160 -27.20 -13.50 -0.59
C LEU A 160 -26.25 -14.65 -0.91
N ILE A 161 -24.98 -14.49 -0.57
CA ILE A 161 -23.94 -15.50 -0.80
C ILE A 161 -23.58 -16.16 0.51
N VAL A 162 -23.57 -17.49 0.49
CA VAL A 162 -23.13 -18.38 1.58
C VAL A 162 -22.03 -19.29 1.07
N SER A 163 -21.34 -20.03 1.95
CA SER A 163 -20.40 -21.07 1.53
C SER A 163 -21.12 -22.22 0.82
N ALA A 164 -20.52 -22.71 -0.29
CA ALA A 164 -20.98 -23.89 -1.02
C ALA A 164 -20.18 -25.16 -0.73
N GLY A 165 -19.04 -25.02 -0.04
CA GLY A 165 -17.96 -26.00 0.04
C GLY A 165 -16.91 -25.77 -1.05
N ASN A 166 -15.78 -26.46 -0.94
CA ASN A 166 -14.63 -26.36 -1.85
C ASN A 166 -14.18 -24.90 -2.11
N GLY A 167 -14.17 -24.10 -1.06
CA GLY A 167 -13.74 -22.70 -1.12
C GLY A 167 -14.61 -21.78 -1.98
N ARG A 168 -15.84 -22.17 -2.29
CA ARG A 168 -16.75 -21.42 -3.16
C ARG A 168 -17.96 -20.88 -2.42
N GLY A 169 -18.54 -19.83 -2.96
CA GLY A 169 -19.84 -19.31 -2.58
C GLY A 169 -20.96 -19.86 -3.46
N MET A 170 -22.19 -19.80 -2.96
CA MET A 170 -23.43 -20.06 -3.71
C MET A 170 -24.54 -19.10 -3.25
N ALA A 171 -25.55 -18.92 -4.08
CA ALA A 171 -26.73 -18.16 -3.71
C ALA A 171 -27.61 -18.93 -2.71
N ASN A 172 -28.01 -18.25 -1.62
CA ASN A 172 -29.03 -18.74 -0.70
C ASN A 172 -29.73 -17.56 -0.03
N ASN A 173 -30.92 -17.19 -0.54
CA ASN A 173 -31.69 -16.05 -0.01
C ASN A 173 -32.48 -16.37 1.27
N ASP A 174 -32.53 -17.66 1.66
CA ASP A 174 -33.12 -18.13 2.93
C ASP A 174 -32.03 -18.50 3.97
N ALA A 175 -30.84 -17.89 3.83
CA ALA A 175 -29.69 -18.21 4.65
C ALA A 175 -29.90 -17.91 6.14
N ALA A 176 -29.41 -18.78 7.00
CA ALA A 176 -29.42 -18.57 8.44
C ALA A 176 -28.43 -17.47 8.83
N ILE A 177 -28.73 -16.77 9.95
CA ILE A 177 -27.82 -15.79 10.54
C ILE A 177 -26.46 -16.45 10.85
N GLY A 178 -25.38 -15.78 10.48
CA GLY A 178 -24.02 -16.27 10.67
C GLY A 178 -23.50 -17.18 9.54
N THR A 179 -24.25 -17.34 8.43
CA THR A 179 -23.79 -18.11 7.27
C THR A 179 -23.55 -17.23 6.03
N VAL A 180 -24.00 -15.99 6.04
CA VAL A 180 -23.90 -15.05 4.93
C VAL A 180 -22.54 -14.37 4.94
N ILE A 181 -21.85 -14.42 3.80
CA ILE A 181 -20.55 -13.78 3.57
C ILE A 181 -20.65 -12.48 2.78
N GLY A 182 -21.79 -12.25 2.12
CA GLY A 182 -21.98 -11.05 1.33
C GLY A 182 -23.19 -11.09 0.42
N LYS A 183 -23.24 -10.13 -0.48
CA LYS A 183 -24.28 -9.98 -1.49
C LYS A 183 -23.65 -9.92 -2.88
N ALA A 184 -24.16 -10.70 -3.84
CA ALA A 184 -23.69 -10.69 -5.21
C ALA A 184 -23.92 -9.33 -5.88
N ILE A 185 -22.91 -8.78 -6.52
CA ILE A 185 -22.99 -7.58 -7.36
C ILE A 185 -23.22 -8.00 -8.81
N GLU A 186 -22.66 -9.13 -9.21
CA GLU A 186 -22.72 -9.69 -10.55
C GLU A 186 -23.44 -11.04 -10.56
N ALA A 187 -23.88 -11.48 -11.74
CA ALA A 187 -24.52 -12.76 -11.93
C ALA A 187 -23.50 -13.84 -12.36
N ASN A 188 -23.82 -15.12 -12.05
CA ASN A 188 -23.19 -16.30 -12.60
C ASN A 188 -24.27 -17.19 -13.22
N GLU A 189 -24.14 -17.53 -14.51
CA GLU A 189 -25.15 -18.28 -15.27
C GLU A 189 -25.25 -19.75 -14.88
N GLY A 190 -24.27 -20.26 -14.10
CA GLY A 190 -24.21 -21.64 -13.65
C GLY A 190 -22.80 -22.22 -13.70
N GLY A 191 -22.61 -23.39 -13.07
CA GLY A 191 -21.27 -23.96 -12.90
C GLY A 191 -20.34 -23.13 -12.04
N ASP A 192 -19.04 -23.35 -12.17
CA ASP A 192 -18.00 -22.63 -11.44
C ASP A 192 -17.65 -21.32 -12.15
N GLY A 193 -17.55 -20.23 -11.36
CA GLY A 193 -17.24 -18.90 -11.84
C GLY A 193 -16.57 -18.03 -10.79
N VAL A 194 -16.28 -16.79 -11.16
CA VAL A 194 -15.85 -15.72 -10.24
C VAL A 194 -16.73 -14.51 -10.51
N ILE A 195 -17.30 -13.95 -9.45
CA ILE A 195 -18.15 -12.75 -9.51
C ILE A 195 -17.71 -11.73 -8.44
N GLU A 196 -18.07 -10.49 -8.65
CA GLU A 196 -17.93 -9.45 -7.61
C GLU A 196 -19.00 -9.64 -6.52
N VAL A 197 -18.55 -9.74 -5.27
CA VAL A 197 -19.40 -9.83 -4.08
C VAL A 197 -19.10 -8.64 -3.15
N LEU A 198 -20.14 -7.99 -2.67
CA LEU A 198 -20.03 -7.06 -1.55
C LEU A 198 -19.92 -7.88 -0.27
N ALA A 199 -18.71 -7.98 0.29
CA ALA A 199 -18.46 -8.67 1.54
C ALA A 199 -19.18 -7.95 2.69
N LEU A 200 -20.06 -8.62 3.37
CA LEU A 200 -20.83 -8.18 4.53
C LEU A 200 -21.07 -9.40 5.41
N MET A 201 -20.49 -9.45 6.57
CA MET A 201 -20.77 -10.49 7.56
C MET A 201 -22.11 -10.19 8.25
N MET A 202 -23.08 -11.10 8.14
CA MET A 202 -24.40 -10.99 8.77
C MET A 202 -24.76 -12.26 9.55
#